data_d01b99fe540f3c7658c601fa1a658fde
#
_entry.id   d01b99fe540f3c7658c601fa1a658fde
#
_cell.length_a   1.000
_cell.length_b   1.000
_cell.length_c   1.000
_cell.angle_alpha   90.00
_cell.angle_beta   90.00
_cell.angle_gamma   90.00
#
_symmetry.space_group_name_H-M   'P 1'
#
loop_
_entity.id
_entity.type
_entity.pdbx_description
1 polymer ?
#
loop_
_entity_poly.entity_id
_entity_poly.type
_entity_poly.pdbx_seq_one_letter_code
_entity_poly.pdbx_strand_id
1 'polypeptide(L)'
;MDPADQWVFDPNTGNYELRLDAGSKSAPRQAGRRAAAPSATAAGSSRRERRLQERGRTAGSDRDTPTRELPAQRNRRAGGRAGHRSAAAAAPAASTGRRKPKPKTSKKKKALYWGAGVMGFVLVAGCTGAYFVYQHLDGNISKVDVGINNDAVTDGPVNILIIGTDAREGKGNEGYGDMGSVGHADTTILMHVSEDRTNATALSIPRDMVTDIPDCPTTMKDGTKKTIPGETGVRFNTSLGQEDRDPGCTWRTVEKLTGLKINHFMMADFNAVKELSTAVGGVEVCAGKDINDPKSHLKLKAGRHVVQGEQALAFVRTRHTVGFGSDLSRIELQQQFLSSMIRKMKSSGTLSNPSKLWSLSNAATKALTVDTGIGSASKLMDLAKDLSRVDVKNVTFATVPVLDNPDDPATVILDKAKAAPLFKMVQADHSLTKTKKEKSKKKAKPVTKAPAAEVRVDISNGGGPLGAAQETVDWLQNDKGAPLTTNAGNAGTTLDTTRLEYAPNQAGQAATLAEWMGLPKSAMKQTNGDAGPQVPMKLILGKDFTGAGEPIAAPDKAPDGVQNVNADDKNVCAK
;
A
#
# COMPACT_ATOMS: atom_id res chain seq x y z
N MET A 1 4.60 29.88 -18.56
CA MET A 1 3.59 29.15 -19.35
C MET A 1 3.95 27.70 -19.27
N ASP A 2 3.00 26.88 -18.84
CA ASP A 2 3.21 25.43 -18.71
C ASP A 2 3.35 24.84 -20.13
N PRO A 3 4.36 23.98 -20.42
CA PRO A 3 4.48 23.29 -21.69
C PRO A 3 3.21 22.53 -22.11
N ALA A 4 2.37 22.14 -21.14
CA ALA A 4 1.10 21.48 -21.41
C ALA A 4 0.02 22.39 -22.04
N ASP A 5 0.13 23.72 -21.92
CA ASP A 5 -0.82 24.68 -22.48
C ASP A 5 -0.57 25.01 -23.95
N GLN A 6 0.51 24.47 -24.53
CA GLN A 6 0.92 24.71 -25.93
C GLN A 6 0.33 23.67 -26.92
N TRP A 7 -0.33 22.63 -26.42
CA TRP A 7 -0.99 21.62 -27.25
C TRP A 7 -2.46 21.97 -27.49
N VAL A 8 -2.79 22.26 -28.74
CA VAL A 8 -4.17 22.58 -29.17
C VAL A 8 -4.73 21.43 -29.98
N PHE A 9 -5.91 20.94 -29.60
CA PHE A 9 -6.61 19.90 -30.35
C PHE A 9 -7.12 20.45 -31.71
N ASP A 10 -6.72 19.82 -32.80
CA ASP A 10 -7.25 20.11 -34.12
C ASP A 10 -8.43 19.17 -34.45
N PRO A 11 -9.66 19.70 -34.51
CA PRO A 11 -10.84 18.88 -34.76
C PRO A 11 -10.91 18.31 -36.20
N ASN A 12 -10.06 18.76 -37.13
CA ASN A 12 -10.04 18.25 -38.50
C ASN A 12 -9.11 17.05 -38.67
N THR A 13 -8.06 16.97 -37.88
CA THR A 13 -7.10 15.86 -37.93
C THR A 13 -7.27 14.87 -36.79
N GLY A 14 -7.99 15.25 -35.71
CA GLY A 14 -8.19 14.43 -34.51
C GLY A 14 -6.95 14.31 -33.61
N ASN A 15 -5.90 15.09 -33.88
CA ASN A 15 -4.65 15.08 -33.15
C ASN A 15 -4.40 16.40 -32.42
N TYR A 16 -3.51 16.36 -31.41
CA TYR A 16 -3.01 17.56 -30.75
C TYR A 16 -1.80 18.10 -31.48
N GLU A 17 -1.83 19.41 -31.83
CA GLU A 17 -0.71 20.11 -32.45
C GLU A 17 -0.06 21.09 -31.48
N LEU A 18 1.28 21.10 -31.43
CA LEU A 18 2.06 22.03 -30.63
C LEU A 18 2.11 23.40 -31.31
N ARG A 19 1.47 24.42 -30.72
CA ARG A 19 1.57 25.82 -31.17
C ARG A 19 2.60 26.56 -30.36
N LEU A 20 3.75 26.79 -30.97
CA LEU A 20 4.78 27.68 -30.44
C LEU A 20 4.47 29.11 -30.91
N ASP A 21 3.81 29.93 -30.10
CA ASP A 21 3.61 31.34 -30.38
C ASP A 21 4.93 32.09 -30.28
N ALA A 22 5.59 32.26 -31.41
CA ALA A 22 6.66 33.24 -31.56
C ALA A 22 6.02 34.63 -31.70
N GLY A 23 6.05 35.40 -30.63
CA GLY A 23 5.59 36.79 -30.65
C GLY A 23 6.42 37.67 -31.54
N SER A 24 5.89 38.21 -32.62
CA SER A 24 6.19 39.54 -33.12
C SER A 24 5.11 40.08 -34.07
N LYS A 25 4.72 41.29 -33.77
CA LYS A 25 3.75 42.12 -34.52
C LYS A 25 4.22 42.47 -35.91
N SER A 26 3.42 42.37 -36.94
CA SER A 26 3.16 43.45 -37.92
C SER A 26 2.03 43.10 -38.87
N ALA A 27 1.17 44.10 -39.12
CA ALA A 27 -0.06 44.07 -39.87
C ALA A 27 0.18 44.29 -41.42
N PRO A 28 -0.85 44.45 -42.25
CA PRO A 28 -1.11 43.55 -43.39
C PRO A 28 -0.82 44.17 -44.76
N ARG A 29 -0.71 43.38 -45.80
CA ARG A 29 -0.93 43.84 -47.19
C ARG A 29 -1.58 42.78 -48.06
N GLN A 30 -2.62 43.27 -48.73
CA GLN A 30 -3.50 42.63 -49.68
C GLN A 30 -2.82 42.21 -51.02
N ALA A 31 -3.54 41.31 -51.69
CA ALA A 31 -3.80 41.20 -53.12
C ALA A 31 -2.96 40.24 -53.96
N GLY A 32 -3.70 39.37 -54.65
CA GLY A 32 -3.38 39.01 -56.01
C GLY A 32 -3.53 37.55 -56.45
N ARG A 33 -4.73 37.16 -56.71
CA ARG A 33 -5.31 36.41 -57.87
C ARG A 33 -4.45 35.48 -58.73
N ARG A 34 -5.10 34.35 -59.04
CA ARG A 34 -5.13 33.48 -60.24
C ARG A 34 -4.31 32.21 -60.18
N ALA A 35 -4.98 31.10 -60.13
CA ALA A 35 -5.72 30.31 -61.14
C ALA A 35 -4.80 29.34 -61.89
N ALA A 36 -5.00 28.07 -61.76
CA ALA A 36 -5.45 27.11 -62.80
C ALA A 36 -5.11 25.66 -62.37
N ALA A 37 -6.11 24.84 -62.33
CA ALA A 37 -6.01 23.39 -62.54
C ALA A 37 -5.84 23.16 -64.08
N PRO A 38 -5.72 21.94 -64.66
CA PRO A 38 -6.17 20.65 -64.17
C PRO A 38 -5.34 19.42 -64.66
N SER A 39 -5.94 18.25 -64.46
CA SER A 39 -5.88 16.98 -65.24
C SER A 39 -5.05 15.87 -64.62
N ALA A 40 -5.65 14.84 -64.13
CA ALA A 40 -6.37 13.68 -64.66
C ALA A 40 -5.44 12.54 -65.05
N THR A 41 -5.69 11.37 -64.58
CA THR A 41 -6.36 10.17 -65.12
C THR A 41 -6.09 8.98 -64.23
N ALA A 42 -7.10 8.35 -63.67
CA ALA A 42 -7.87 7.19 -64.16
C ALA A 42 -7.13 5.85 -63.91
N ALA A 43 -7.63 4.85 -63.39
CA ALA A 43 -8.77 3.98 -63.42
C ALA A 43 -8.44 2.77 -62.56
N GLY A 44 -9.27 2.01 -61.98
CA GLY A 44 -10.58 1.56 -62.14
C GLY A 44 -10.85 0.37 -61.26
N SER A 45 -12.01 0.34 -60.77
CA SER A 45 -13.07 -0.69 -60.82
C SER A 45 -12.80 -1.99 -60.02
N SER A 46 -13.75 -2.57 -59.35
CA SER A 46 -15.21 -2.56 -59.29
C SER A 46 -15.67 -3.60 -58.27
N ARG A 47 -16.66 -3.23 -57.47
CA ARG A 47 -18.00 -3.86 -57.36
C ARG A 47 -18.05 -5.37 -57.02
N ARG A 48 -18.81 -5.81 -56.06
CA ARG A 48 -20.26 -5.89 -55.83
C ARG A 48 -20.52 -6.66 -54.54
N GLU A 49 -21.22 -6.18 -53.59
CA GLU A 49 -22.67 -6.28 -53.26
C GLU A 49 -23.35 -7.64 -53.50
N ARG A 50 -24.00 -8.10 -52.46
CA ARG A 50 -25.38 -8.58 -52.18
C ARG A 50 -25.39 -9.86 -51.39
N ARG A 51 -26.00 -9.83 -50.24
CA ARG A 51 -27.39 -9.96 -49.75
C ARG A 51 -28.07 -11.28 -50.06
N LEU A 52 -28.78 -11.75 -49.03
CA LEU A 52 -30.01 -12.58 -48.95
C LEU A 52 -29.77 -14.06 -48.71
N GLN A 53 -30.12 -14.53 -47.51
CA GLN A 53 -31.45 -14.98 -47.04
C GLN A 53 -31.84 -16.39 -47.46
N GLU A 54 -32.23 -17.12 -46.43
CA GLU A 54 -33.32 -18.09 -46.33
C GLU A 54 -33.09 -19.60 -46.59
N ARG A 55 -33.41 -20.31 -45.52
CA ARG A 55 -34.27 -21.53 -45.39
C ARG A 55 -33.86 -22.84 -46.05
N GLY A 56 -33.98 -23.83 -45.22
CA GLY A 56 -34.64 -25.06 -45.63
C GLY A 56 -33.97 -26.36 -45.21
N ARG A 57 -34.45 -26.93 -44.12
CA ARG A 57 -34.86 -28.35 -43.94
C ARG A 57 -34.19 -29.41 -44.79
N THR A 58 -33.63 -30.45 -44.22
CA THR A 58 -34.25 -31.72 -43.77
C THR A 58 -33.19 -32.82 -43.55
N ALA A 59 -33.40 -33.55 -42.47
CA ALA A 59 -33.45 -34.99 -42.33
C ALA A 59 -32.20 -35.85 -42.47
N GLY A 60 -32.02 -36.65 -41.46
CA GLY A 60 -31.61 -38.07 -41.48
C GLY A 60 -30.23 -38.33 -40.93
N SER A 61 -30.18 -38.94 -39.94
CA SER A 61 -30.31 -40.26 -39.35
C SER A 61 -29.01 -40.73 -38.69
N ASP A 62 -29.21 -41.15 -37.50
CA ASP A 62 -28.80 -42.36 -36.81
C ASP A 62 -27.40 -42.49 -36.17
N ARG A 63 -27.55 -42.81 -34.92
CA ARG A 63 -26.78 -43.79 -34.04
C ARG A 63 -25.47 -43.31 -33.50
N ASP A 64 -25.15 -43.37 -32.21
CA ASP A 64 -25.55 -44.26 -31.11
C ASP A 64 -25.13 -43.64 -29.77
N THR A 65 -26.05 -43.69 -28.81
CA THR A 65 -25.80 -43.54 -27.37
C THR A 65 -25.25 -44.85 -26.79
N PRO A 66 -24.56 -44.84 -25.66
CA PRO A 66 -25.23 -45.44 -24.52
C PRO A 66 -25.12 -44.66 -23.21
N THR A 67 -26.27 -44.42 -22.68
CA THR A 67 -26.67 -44.15 -21.31
C THR A 67 -26.10 -45.14 -20.30
N ARG A 68 -25.71 -44.67 -19.14
CA ARG A 68 -25.52 -45.56 -17.97
C ARG A 68 -26.34 -45.03 -16.81
N GLU A 69 -27.37 -45.80 -16.53
CA GLU A 69 -28.40 -45.63 -15.49
C GLU A 69 -27.86 -45.85 -14.08
N LEU A 70 -28.51 -45.18 -13.13
CA LEU A 70 -28.49 -45.40 -11.68
C LEU A 70 -29.46 -46.54 -11.32
N PRO A 71 -29.18 -47.40 -10.33
CA PRO A 71 -30.23 -48.32 -9.81
C PRO A 71 -30.94 -47.77 -8.62
N ALA A 72 -32.27 -47.77 -8.74
CA ALA A 72 -33.24 -47.55 -7.68
C ALA A 72 -33.37 -48.80 -6.81
N GLN A 73 -33.47 -48.61 -5.51
CA GLN A 73 -33.84 -49.68 -4.57
C GLN A 73 -35.34 -49.94 -4.61
N ARG A 74 -35.69 -51.16 -4.87
CA ARG A 74 -37.07 -51.69 -4.87
C ARG A 74 -37.28 -52.63 -3.70
N ASN A 75 -38.25 -52.32 -2.87
CA ASN A 75 -38.89 -53.21 -1.89
C ASN A 75 -39.39 -54.50 -2.53
N ARG A 76 -39.12 -55.65 -1.92
CA ARG A 76 -39.87 -56.90 -2.17
C ARG A 76 -40.36 -57.48 -0.87
N ARG A 77 -41.70 -57.51 -0.76
CA ARG A 77 -42.48 -58.46 0.01
C ARG A 77 -42.57 -59.78 -0.75
N ALA A 78 -42.48 -60.88 -0.08
CA ALA A 78 -43.21 -62.17 -0.31
C ALA A 78 -42.66 -63.12 0.76
N GLY A 79 -43.39 -63.87 1.52
CA GLY A 79 -44.64 -64.53 1.35
C GLY A 79 -44.45 -66.04 1.42
N GLY A 80 -45.04 -66.73 2.30
CA GLY A 80 -45.17 -68.19 2.24
C GLY A 80 -45.06 -68.88 3.62
N ARG A 81 -46.14 -69.17 4.25
CA ARG A 81 -46.90 -70.44 4.35
C ARG A 81 -46.08 -71.58 4.99
N ALA A 82 -46.46 -72.31 5.95
CA ALA A 82 -47.68 -72.94 6.40
C ALA A 82 -47.40 -73.79 7.64
N GLY A 83 -48.40 -74.05 8.46
CA GLY A 83 -48.66 -75.37 8.90
C GLY A 83 -49.05 -75.58 10.39
N HIS A 84 -50.35 -75.63 10.65
CA HIS A 84 -51.07 -76.58 11.47
C HIS A 84 -50.68 -76.84 12.96
N ARG A 85 -51.54 -76.69 13.85
CA ARG A 85 -52.73 -77.41 14.42
C ARG A 85 -52.82 -77.13 15.91
N SER A 86 -54.02 -76.68 16.29
CA SER A 86 -55.03 -77.20 17.25
C SER A 86 -54.62 -77.34 18.72
N ALA A 87 -55.29 -76.71 19.58
CA ALA A 87 -56.43 -77.15 20.40
C ALA A 87 -56.66 -76.25 21.64
N ALA A 88 -57.80 -75.75 21.70
CA ALA A 88 -58.79 -75.79 22.76
C ALA A 88 -58.51 -75.16 24.14
N ALA A 89 -59.42 -74.26 24.46
CA ALA A 89 -60.19 -74.10 25.69
C ALA A 89 -59.57 -73.40 26.91
N ALA A 90 -60.09 -72.27 27.20
CA ALA A 90 -60.77 -71.83 28.44
C ALA A 90 -60.49 -70.34 28.69
N ALA A 91 -61.54 -69.54 28.61
CA ALA A 91 -61.66 -68.30 29.36
C ALA A 91 -61.84 -68.62 30.83
N PRO A 92 -61.53 -67.82 31.81
CA PRO A 92 -62.11 -66.50 32.00
C PRO A 92 -61.17 -65.44 32.66
N ALA A 93 -61.77 -64.31 32.80
CA ALA A 93 -61.53 -63.23 33.77
C ALA A 93 -60.90 -61.95 33.26
N ALA A 94 -61.76 -60.99 33.13
CA ALA A 94 -61.41 -59.55 32.99
C ALA A 94 -60.49 -59.08 34.10
N SER A 95 -59.34 -58.54 33.72
CA SER A 95 -58.54 -57.65 34.57
C SER A 95 -58.54 -56.28 33.97
N THR A 96 -59.21 -55.37 34.62
CA THR A 96 -59.16 -53.91 34.38
C THR A 96 -57.76 -53.40 34.47
N GLY A 97 -57.10 -53.25 33.32
CA GLY A 97 -55.78 -52.62 33.22
C GLY A 97 -55.87 -51.10 33.53
N ARG A 98 -55.52 -50.75 34.76
CA ARG A 98 -55.26 -49.37 35.15
C ARG A 98 -54.28 -48.76 34.21
N ARG A 99 -54.72 -47.87 33.29
CA ARG A 99 -53.87 -46.97 32.54
C ARG A 99 -53.06 -46.09 33.52
N LYS A 100 -51.76 -46.30 33.63
CA LYS A 100 -50.86 -45.39 34.37
C LYS A 100 -51.02 -43.97 33.81
N PRO A 101 -51.33 -42.96 34.66
CA PRO A 101 -51.43 -41.59 34.19
C PRO A 101 -50.07 -41.15 33.67
N LYS A 102 -49.97 -40.57 32.43
CA LYS A 102 -48.78 -39.95 31.91
C LYS A 102 -48.29 -38.91 32.91
N PRO A 103 -46.98 -38.89 33.26
CA PRO A 103 -46.46 -37.93 34.21
C PRO A 103 -46.74 -36.52 33.71
N LYS A 104 -47.46 -35.71 34.47
CA LYS A 104 -47.65 -34.28 34.17
C LYS A 104 -46.33 -33.60 34.31
N THR A 105 -45.69 -33.22 33.16
CA THR A 105 -44.47 -32.41 33.16
C THR A 105 -44.71 -31.13 33.91
N SER A 106 -43.91 -30.87 34.95
CA SER A 106 -44.06 -29.69 35.80
C SER A 106 -43.93 -28.41 34.96
N LYS A 107 -44.72 -27.37 35.30
CA LYS A 107 -44.65 -26.07 34.58
C LYS A 107 -43.22 -25.53 34.46
N LYS A 108 -42.36 -25.82 35.47
CA LYS A 108 -40.90 -25.47 35.44
C LYS A 108 -40.11 -26.20 34.34
N LYS A 109 -40.38 -27.51 34.10
CA LYS A 109 -39.73 -28.26 33.01
C LYS A 109 -40.19 -27.78 31.63
N LYS A 110 -41.47 -27.44 31.46
CA LYS A 110 -41.97 -26.84 30.20
C LYS A 110 -41.34 -25.47 29.94
N ALA A 111 -41.25 -24.61 30.95
CA ALA A 111 -40.59 -23.31 30.83
C ALA A 111 -39.09 -23.46 30.47
N LEU A 112 -38.41 -24.47 31.04
CA LEU A 112 -36.98 -24.74 30.70
C LEU A 112 -36.82 -25.20 29.24
N TYR A 113 -37.69 -26.08 28.73
CA TYR A 113 -37.65 -26.52 27.33
C TYR A 113 -38.02 -25.39 26.36
N TRP A 114 -38.98 -24.52 26.69
CA TRP A 114 -39.31 -23.33 25.92
C TRP A 114 -38.15 -22.32 25.92
N GLY A 115 -37.51 -22.09 27.07
CA GLY A 115 -36.32 -21.23 27.19
C GLY A 115 -35.14 -21.77 26.38
N ALA A 116 -34.87 -23.07 26.45
CA ALA A 116 -33.83 -23.71 25.64
C ALA A 116 -34.13 -23.66 24.14
N GLY A 117 -35.41 -23.85 23.75
CA GLY A 117 -35.85 -23.72 22.36
C GLY A 117 -35.69 -22.31 21.80
N VAL A 118 -36.10 -21.29 22.57
CA VAL A 118 -35.94 -19.88 22.19
C VAL A 118 -34.44 -19.50 22.11
N MET A 119 -33.64 -19.93 23.09
CA MET A 119 -32.17 -19.67 23.06
C MET A 119 -31.52 -20.37 21.87
N GLY A 120 -31.87 -21.62 21.56
CA GLY A 120 -31.40 -22.34 20.38
C GLY A 120 -31.79 -21.64 19.07
N PHE A 121 -33.04 -21.15 18.98
CA PHE A 121 -33.50 -20.38 17.82
C PHE A 121 -32.72 -19.06 17.65
N VAL A 122 -32.50 -18.31 18.73
CA VAL A 122 -31.74 -17.06 18.70
C VAL A 122 -30.28 -17.31 18.28
N LEU A 123 -29.68 -18.39 18.78
CA LEU A 123 -28.31 -18.76 18.38
C LEU A 123 -28.24 -19.14 16.89
N VAL A 124 -29.15 -19.98 16.41
CA VAL A 124 -29.19 -20.37 14.99
C VAL A 124 -29.47 -19.16 14.10
N ALA A 125 -30.46 -18.33 14.45
CA ALA A 125 -30.75 -17.12 13.69
C ALA A 125 -29.57 -16.13 13.70
N GLY A 126 -28.89 -15.97 14.85
CA GLY A 126 -27.70 -15.15 15.00
C GLY A 126 -26.52 -15.66 14.16
N CYS A 127 -26.22 -16.95 14.22
CA CYS A 127 -25.15 -17.57 13.40
C CYS A 127 -25.47 -17.49 11.91
N THR A 128 -26.73 -17.73 11.52
CA THR A 128 -27.16 -17.63 10.12
C THR A 128 -27.02 -16.19 9.62
N GLY A 129 -27.47 -15.20 10.42
CA GLY A 129 -27.32 -13.79 10.10
C GLY A 129 -25.86 -13.38 9.96
N ALA A 130 -25.01 -13.80 10.90
CA ALA A 130 -23.57 -13.54 10.86
C ALA A 130 -22.91 -14.17 9.62
N TYR A 131 -23.32 -15.39 9.24
CA TYR A 131 -22.84 -16.06 8.04
C TYR A 131 -23.20 -15.29 6.76
N PHE A 132 -24.45 -14.82 6.63
CA PHE A 132 -24.85 -14.01 5.48
C PHE A 132 -24.11 -12.67 5.41
N VAL A 133 -23.91 -12.00 6.56
CA VAL A 133 -23.09 -10.78 6.64
C VAL A 133 -21.67 -11.04 6.17
N TYR A 134 -21.05 -12.11 6.65
CA TYR A 134 -19.69 -12.50 6.25
C TYR A 134 -19.62 -12.77 4.74
N GLN A 135 -20.50 -13.59 4.20
CA GLN A 135 -20.53 -13.90 2.76
C GLN A 135 -20.76 -12.66 1.89
N HIS A 136 -21.59 -11.73 2.35
CA HIS A 136 -21.82 -10.46 1.63
C HIS A 136 -20.55 -9.61 1.59
N LEU A 137 -19.85 -9.45 2.71
CA LEU A 137 -18.62 -8.66 2.78
C LEU A 137 -17.49 -9.33 2.01
N ASP A 138 -17.33 -10.64 2.14
CA ASP A 138 -16.29 -11.42 1.47
C ASP A 138 -16.44 -11.41 -0.06
N GLY A 139 -17.70 -11.52 -0.53
CA GLY A 139 -18.03 -11.46 -1.96
C GLY A 139 -17.84 -10.09 -2.63
N ASN A 140 -17.70 -9.01 -1.84
CA ASN A 140 -17.45 -7.68 -2.36
C ASN A 140 -15.95 -7.40 -2.64
N ILE A 141 -15.03 -8.18 -2.03
CA ILE A 141 -13.61 -7.85 -2.02
C ILE A 141 -12.96 -8.14 -3.37
N SER A 142 -12.44 -7.11 -4.02
CA SER A 142 -11.57 -7.24 -5.18
C SER A 142 -10.16 -7.61 -4.72
N LYS A 143 -9.58 -8.66 -5.31
CA LYS A 143 -8.26 -9.15 -4.95
C LYS A 143 -7.41 -9.44 -6.17
N VAL A 144 -6.12 -9.14 -6.08
CA VAL A 144 -5.13 -9.37 -7.12
C VAL A 144 -4.00 -10.24 -6.55
N ASP A 145 -3.66 -11.29 -7.29
CA ASP A 145 -2.47 -12.09 -7.01
C ASP A 145 -1.27 -11.45 -7.69
N VAL A 146 -0.41 -10.85 -6.89
CA VAL A 146 0.83 -10.20 -7.36
C VAL A 146 2.04 -11.15 -7.37
N GLY A 147 1.80 -12.45 -7.24
CA GLY A 147 2.84 -13.48 -7.26
C GLY A 147 3.76 -13.47 -6.04
N ILE A 148 3.35 -12.82 -4.95
CA ILE A 148 4.06 -12.75 -3.69
C ILE A 148 3.22 -13.49 -2.65
N ASN A 149 3.77 -14.59 -2.11
CA ASN A 149 3.10 -15.36 -1.06
C ASN A 149 3.27 -14.61 0.27
N ASN A 150 2.20 -13.95 0.69
CA ASN A 150 2.13 -13.32 2.00
C ASN A 150 1.14 -14.06 2.86
N ASP A 151 1.66 -14.68 3.91
CA ASP A 151 0.84 -15.16 5.00
C ASP A 151 0.36 -13.98 5.85
N ALA A 152 -0.85 -14.13 6.40
CA ALA A 152 -1.46 -13.16 7.29
C ALA A 152 -0.53 -12.69 8.41
N VAL A 153 -0.82 -11.51 8.94
CA VAL A 153 -0.16 -10.79 10.05
C VAL A 153 0.91 -11.61 10.77
N THR A 154 2.17 -11.24 10.52
CA THR A 154 3.33 -11.80 11.22
C THR A 154 3.50 -11.13 12.59
N ASP A 155 4.17 -11.80 13.53
CA ASP A 155 4.51 -11.24 14.85
C ASP A 155 5.48 -10.05 14.78
N GLY A 156 6.01 -9.71 13.58
CA GLY A 156 6.93 -8.60 13.34
C GLY A 156 6.24 -7.28 12.94
N PRO A 157 7.01 -6.30 12.46
CA PRO A 157 6.46 -5.06 11.91
C PRO A 157 5.58 -5.35 10.68
N VAL A 158 4.58 -4.50 10.45
CA VAL A 158 3.65 -4.65 9.32
C VAL A 158 3.81 -3.46 8.37
N ASN A 159 4.14 -3.76 7.12
CA ASN A 159 4.29 -2.79 6.05
C ASN A 159 3.15 -2.93 5.04
N ILE A 160 2.33 -1.90 4.88
CA ILE A 160 1.19 -1.88 3.97
C ILE A 160 1.43 -0.82 2.90
N LEU A 161 1.42 -1.23 1.66
CA LEU A 161 1.48 -0.32 0.51
C LEU A 161 0.08 0.15 0.15
N ILE A 162 -0.17 1.44 0.28
CA ILE A 162 -1.43 2.08 -0.09
C ILE A 162 -1.22 2.79 -1.42
N ILE A 163 -1.97 2.37 -2.45
CA ILE A 163 -1.88 2.92 -3.80
C ILE A 163 -3.20 3.62 -4.13
N GLY A 164 -3.13 4.89 -4.47
CA GLY A 164 -4.22 5.64 -5.08
C GLY A 164 -4.03 5.69 -6.59
N THR A 165 -5.00 5.14 -7.33
CA THR A 165 -4.93 5.10 -8.78
C THR A 165 -5.98 6.00 -9.42
N ASP A 166 -5.64 6.56 -10.57
CA ASP A 166 -6.54 7.32 -11.42
C ASP A 166 -7.20 6.46 -12.50
N ALA A 167 -7.24 5.14 -12.33
CA ALA A 167 -7.94 4.23 -13.25
C ALA A 167 -9.39 4.65 -13.49
N ARG A 168 -9.81 4.61 -14.76
CA ARG A 168 -11.16 5.01 -15.18
C ARG A 168 -12.11 3.83 -15.37
N GLU A 169 -11.66 2.64 -15.07
CA GLU A 169 -12.48 1.43 -15.12
C GLU A 169 -13.43 1.36 -13.92
N GLY A 170 -14.65 0.89 -14.18
CA GLY A 170 -15.63 0.63 -13.12
C GLY A 170 -16.58 1.81 -12.83
N LYS A 171 -17.73 1.47 -12.25
CA LYS A 171 -18.82 2.40 -11.92
C LYS A 171 -18.34 3.43 -10.88
N GLY A 172 -18.58 4.71 -11.19
CA GLY A 172 -18.21 5.81 -10.29
C GLY A 172 -16.85 6.43 -10.59
N ASN A 173 -16.09 5.91 -11.56
CA ASN A 173 -14.83 6.46 -12.03
C ASN A 173 -14.98 7.23 -13.36
N GLU A 174 -16.21 7.43 -13.82
CA GLU A 174 -16.56 8.09 -15.08
C GLU A 174 -16.55 9.62 -14.90
N GLY A 175 -16.34 10.35 -16.01
CA GLY A 175 -16.52 11.81 -16.04
C GLY A 175 -15.31 12.65 -15.61
N TYR A 176 -14.14 12.05 -15.36
CA TYR A 176 -12.93 12.76 -14.92
C TYR A 176 -11.90 12.99 -16.05
N GLY A 177 -12.31 12.93 -17.30
CA GLY A 177 -11.42 12.97 -18.47
C GLY A 177 -10.71 11.64 -18.70
N ASP A 178 -9.89 11.56 -19.76
CA ASP A 178 -9.03 10.41 -20.10
C ASP A 178 -9.72 9.04 -19.96
N MET A 179 -10.82 8.88 -20.72
CA MET A 179 -11.57 7.62 -20.74
C MET A 179 -10.70 6.52 -21.34
N GLY A 180 -10.35 5.55 -20.53
CA GLY A 180 -9.48 4.43 -20.91
C GLY A 180 -8.11 4.47 -20.26
N SER A 181 -7.84 5.42 -19.37
CA SER A 181 -6.63 5.37 -18.53
C SER A 181 -6.59 4.04 -17.79
N VAL A 182 -5.52 3.30 -18.02
CA VAL A 182 -5.23 2.04 -17.30
C VAL A 182 -4.97 2.27 -15.81
N GLY A 183 -4.81 3.54 -15.42
CA GLY A 183 -4.50 3.98 -14.07
C GLY A 183 -3.00 3.90 -13.76
N HIS A 184 -2.51 4.96 -13.11
CA HIS A 184 -1.13 5.05 -12.62
C HIS A 184 -1.10 5.11 -11.10
N ALA A 185 0.07 4.92 -10.51
CA ALA A 185 0.28 5.08 -9.06
C ALA A 185 0.38 6.58 -8.71
N ASP A 186 -0.77 7.26 -8.71
CA ASP A 186 -0.87 8.70 -8.50
C ASP A 186 -0.68 9.13 -7.05
N THR A 187 -0.93 8.22 -6.13
CA THR A 187 -0.67 8.37 -4.70
C THR A 187 -0.06 7.08 -4.21
N THR A 188 1.11 7.14 -3.60
CA THR A 188 1.74 5.95 -3.02
C THR A 188 2.20 6.26 -1.62
N ILE A 189 1.72 5.48 -0.67
CA ILE A 189 2.05 5.61 0.74
C ILE A 189 2.47 4.23 1.27
N LEU A 190 3.68 4.14 1.78
CA LEU A 190 4.14 2.98 2.52
C LEU A 190 3.86 3.21 4.02
N MET A 191 2.87 2.52 4.55
CA MET A 191 2.54 2.55 5.97
C MET A 191 3.31 1.44 6.69
N HIS A 192 4.25 1.84 7.52
CA HIS A 192 4.98 0.99 8.43
C HIS A 192 4.37 1.06 9.83
N VAL A 193 4.06 -0.08 10.42
CA VAL A 193 3.59 -0.22 11.81
C VAL A 193 4.62 -1.00 12.58
N SER A 194 5.15 -0.42 13.66
CA SER A 194 6.19 -1.04 14.49
C SER A 194 5.73 -2.39 15.05
N GLU A 195 6.69 -3.29 15.30
CA GLU A 195 6.45 -4.63 15.86
C GLU A 195 5.62 -4.57 17.16
N ASP A 196 5.93 -3.63 18.03
CA ASP A 196 5.24 -3.45 19.32
C ASP A 196 3.92 -2.68 19.23
N ARG A 197 3.51 -2.24 18.00
CA ARG A 197 2.30 -1.42 17.74
C ARG A 197 2.27 -0.10 18.52
N THR A 198 3.41 0.41 18.93
CA THR A 198 3.48 1.69 19.66
C THR A 198 3.48 2.89 18.75
N ASN A 199 3.92 2.74 17.49
CA ASN A 199 3.97 3.81 16.50
C ASN A 199 3.71 3.31 15.08
N ALA A 200 3.37 4.23 14.19
CA ALA A 200 3.30 3.99 12.76
C ALA A 200 3.84 5.19 11.97
N THR A 201 4.52 4.90 10.89
CA THR A 201 5.04 5.91 9.94
C THR A 201 4.45 5.66 8.57
N ALA A 202 3.83 6.68 7.97
CA ALA A 202 3.29 6.65 6.62
C ALA A 202 4.19 7.50 5.70
N LEU A 203 4.99 6.83 4.85
CA LEU A 203 5.89 7.46 3.90
C LEU A 203 5.18 7.70 2.58
N SER A 204 4.93 8.96 2.23
CA SER A 204 4.39 9.36 0.92
C SER A 204 5.53 9.43 -0.10
N ILE A 205 5.38 8.73 -1.21
CA ILE A 205 6.34 8.70 -2.32
C ILE A 205 5.81 9.60 -3.44
N PRO A 206 6.54 10.66 -3.85
CA PRO A 206 6.10 11.52 -4.95
C PRO A 206 5.98 10.75 -6.26
N ARG A 207 4.87 10.92 -6.96
CA ARG A 207 4.57 10.20 -8.22
C ARG A 207 5.52 10.57 -9.36
N ASP A 208 5.97 11.83 -9.37
CA ASP A 208 6.86 12.39 -10.40
C ASP A 208 8.34 12.20 -10.03
N MET A 209 8.65 11.39 -9.00
CA MET A 209 10.02 11.03 -8.64
C MET A 209 10.62 10.10 -9.69
N VAL A 210 11.80 10.47 -10.23
CA VAL A 210 12.56 9.60 -11.12
C VAL A 210 13.20 8.46 -10.34
N THR A 211 12.96 7.24 -10.78
CA THR A 211 13.44 6.01 -10.12
C THR A 211 13.64 4.87 -11.12
N ASP A 212 14.23 3.79 -10.64
CA ASP A 212 14.35 2.54 -11.42
C ASP A 212 13.26 1.56 -11.02
N ILE A 213 12.47 1.15 -11.99
CA ILE A 213 11.46 0.10 -11.85
C ILE A 213 12.16 -1.24 -12.14
N PRO A 214 12.09 -2.24 -11.24
CA PRO A 214 12.67 -3.56 -11.48
C PRO A 214 11.83 -4.37 -12.49
N ASP A 215 12.34 -5.54 -12.91
CA ASP A 215 11.54 -6.53 -13.62
C ASP A 215 10.30 -6.90 -12.81
N CYS A 216 9.15 -6.93 -13.49
CA CYS A 216 7.83 -7.10 -12.89
C CYS A 216 7.15 -8.38 -13.38
N PRO A 217 7.27 -9.51 -12.67
CA PRO A 217 6.40 -10.65 -12.88
C PRO A 217 4.94 -10.26 -12.63
N THR A 218 4.14 -10.29 -13.69
CA THR A 218 2.75 -9.82 -13.69
C THR A 218 1.82 -10.94 -14.12
N THR A 219 0.67 -11.07 -13.48
CA THR A 219 -0.41 -11.95 -13.91
C THR A 219 -1.37 -11.14 -14.77
N MET A 220 -1.44 -11.47 -16.06
CA MET A 220 -2.29 -10.79 -17.05
C MET A 220 -3.78 -11.07 -16.79
N LYS A 221 -4.67 -10.25 -17.36
CA LYS A 221 -6.14 -10.40 -17.22
C LYS A 221 -6.66 -11.78 -17.70
N ASP A 222 -5.95 -12.43 -18.61
CA ASP A 222 -6.25 -13.77 -19.11
C ASP A 222 -5.67 -14.91 -18.24
N GLY A 223 -5.00 -14.57 -17.14
CA GLY A 223 -4.36 -15.51 -16.22
C GLY A 223 -2.95 -15.97 -16.65
N THR A 224 -2.44 -15.49 -17.78
CA THR A 224 -1.06 -15.78 -18.19
C THR A 224 -0.07 -15.00 -17.34
N LYS A 225 1.11 -15.57 -17.08
CA LYS A 225 2.19 -14.91 -16.35
C LYS A 225 3.22 -14.39 -17.33
N LYS A 226 3.51 -13.09 -17.24
CA LYS A 226 4.52 -12.41 -18.05
C LYS A 226 5.43 -11.61 -17.14
N THR A 227 6.72 -11.57 -17.41
CA THR A 227 7.63 -10.62 -16.77
C THR A 227 7.72 -9.38 -17.67
N ILE A 228 7.27 -8.25 -17.16
CA ILE A 228 7.46 -6.96 -17.80
C ILE A 228 8.87 -6.49 -17.46
N PRO A 229 9.71 -6.16 -18.46
CA PRO A 229 11.06 -5.68 -18.21
C PRO A 229 11.10 -4.43 -17.33
N GLY A 230 12.12 -4.33 -16.50
CA GLY A 230 12.38 -3.13 -15.71
C GLY A 230 12.79 -1.96 -16.58
N GLU A 231 12.63 -0.76 -16.06
CA GLU A 231 13.06 0.49 -16.67
C GLU A 231 13.87 1.33 -15.69
N THR A 232 14.84 2.06 -16.19
CA THR A 232 15.69 2.94 -15.37
C THR A 232 15.41 4.40 -15.68
N GLY A 233 15.47 5.25 -14.66
CA GLY A 233 15.33 6.70 -14.85
C GLY A 233 13.94 7.15 -15.29
N VAL A 234 12.88 6.45 -14.90
CA VAL A 234 11.49 6.76 -15.26
C VAL A 234 10.69 7.29 -14.07
N ARG A 235 9.55 7.90 -14.33
CA ARG A 235 8.67 8.39 -13.25
C ARG A 235 8.12 7.22 -12.44
N PHE A 236 8.11 7.38 -11.14
CA PHE A 236 7.61 6.37 -10.20
C PHE A 236 6.18 5.91 -10.50
N ASN A 237 5.29 6.84 -10.88
CA ASN A 237 3.88 6.51 -11.13
C ASN A 237 3.66 5.50 -12.26
N THR A 238 4.61 5.37 -13.21
CA THR A 238 4.56 4.37 -14.29
C THR A 238 4.83 2.94 -13.82
N SER A 239 5.14 2.76 -12.53
CA SER A 239 5.22 1.43 -11.90
C SER A 239 3.87 0.70 -11.83
N LEU A 240 2.76 1.39 -12.10
CA LEU A 240 1.41 0.83 -12.22
C LEU A 240 0.81 1.20 -13.59
N GLY A 241 0.15 0.25 -14.21
CA GLY A 241 -0.66 0.41 -15.43
C GLY A 241 0.15 0.51 -16.72
N GLN A 242 1.28 1.19 -16.72
CA GLN A 242 2.17 1.28 -17.88
C GLN A 242 2.59 -0.13 -18.32
N GLU A 243 2.45 -0.44 -19.62
CA GLU A 243 2.82 -1.75 -20.20
C GLU A 243 2.20 -2.96 -19.47
N ASP A 244 0.97 -2.81 -18.96
CA ASP A 244 0.25 -3.80 -18.17
C ASP A 244 0.88 -4.13 -16.80
N ARG A 245 1.73 -3.26 -16.25
CA ARG A 245 2.28 -3.40 -14.89
C ARG A 245 1.16 -3.44 -13.86
N ASP A 246 1.14 -4.50 -13.06
CA ASP A 246 0.19 -4.71 -11.97
C ASP A 246 0.65 -4.03 -10.65
N PRO A 247 -0.17 -4.00 -9.59
CA PRO A 247 0.23 -3.44 -8.29
C PRO A 247 1.49 -4.09 -7.68
N GLY A 248 1.82 -5.32 -8.07
CA GLY A 248 3.05 -6.01 -7.67
C GLY A 248 4.31 -5.35 -8.21
N CYS A 249 4.22 -4.63 -9.34
CA CYS A 249 5.33 -3.85 -9.85
C CYS A 249 5.62 -2.64 -8.97
N THR A 250 4.58 -1.88 -8.58
CA THR A 250 4.72 -0.78 -7.60
C THR A 250 5.27 -1.28 -6.28
N TRP A 251 4.79 -2.43 -5.80
CA TRP A 251 5.31 -3.11 -4.61
C TRP A 251 6.83 -3.33 -4.69
N ARG A 252 7.30 -4.02 -5.74
CA ARG A 252 8.73 -4.31 -5.93
C ARG A 252 9.58 -3.05 -6.09
N THR A 253 9.02 -2.02 -6.73
CA THR A 253 9.68 -0.71 -6.87
C THR A 253 9.87 -0.04 -5.52
N VAL A 254 8.86 -0.07 -4.65
CA VAL A 254 8.94 0.49 -3.29
C VAL A 254 9.90 -0.31 -2.41
N GLU A 255 9.89 -1.64 -2.48
CA GLU A 255 10.87 -2.48 -1.77
C GLU A 255 12.31 -2.18 -2.20
N LYS A 256 12.56 -2.03 -3.51
CA LYS A 256 13.87 -1.65 -4.04
C LYS A 256 14.30 -0.27 -3.57
N LEU A 257 13.36 0.69 -3.55
CA LEU A 257 13.63 2.07 -3.12
C LEU A 257 13.95 2.19 -1.64
N THR A 258 13.18 1.49 -0.79
CA THR A 258 13.19 1.71 0.67
C THR A 258 13.94 0.63 1.45
N GLY A 259 14.19 -0.53 0.85
CA GLY A 259 14.72 -1.71 1.54
C GLY A 259 13.76 -2.33 2.56
N LEU A 260 12.52 -1.84 2.65
CA LEU A 260 11.48 -2.36 3.53
C LEU A 260 10.70 -3.46 2.81
N LYS A 261 10.56 -4.63 3.43
CA LYS A 261 9.69 -5.69 2.93
C LYS A 261 8.24 -5.33 3.16
N ILE A 262 7.43 -5.37 2.10
CA ILE A 262 5.99 -5.09 2.16
C ILE A 262 5.25 -6.38 2.49
N ASN A 263 4.26 -6.30 3.37
CA ASN A 263 3.42 -7.44 3.75
C ASN A 263 2.13 -7.49 2.92
N HIS A 264 1.52 -6.32 2.71
CA HIS A 264 0.23 -6.20 2.03
C HIS A 264 0.16 -4.96 1.17
N PHE A 265 -0.74 -4.97 0.17
CA PHE A 265 -1.15 -3.74 -0.48
C PHE A 265 -2.66 -3.53 -0.43
N MET A 266 -3.05 -2.25 -0.51
CA MET A 266 -4.41 -1.80 -0.69
C MET A 266 -4.43 -0.74 -1.78
N MET A 267 -5.26 -0.93 -2.79
CA MET A 267 -5.42 0.03 -3.88
C MET A 267 -6.82 0.65 -3.82
N ALA A 268 -6.88 1.96 -3.96
CA ALA A 268 -8.09 2.77 -3.95
C ALA A 268 -8.17 3.58 -5.25
N ASP A 269 -9.31 3.53 -5.92
CA ASP A 269 -9.64 4.38 -7.06
C ASP A 269 -10.42 5.63 -6.62
N PHE A 270 -10.88 6.44 -7.56
CA PHE A 270 -11.67 7.64 -7.25
C PHE A 270 -12.98 7.32 -6.53
N ASN A 271 -13.64 6.23 -6.93
CA ASN A 271 -14.87 5.82 -6.27
C ASN A 271 -14.62 5.41 -4.81
N ALA A 272 -13.48 4.78 -4.52
CA ALA A 272 -13.10 4.41 -3.17
C ALA A 272 -13.00 5.64 -2.24
N VAL A 273 -12.38 6.73 -2.69
CA VAL A 273 -12.30 7.98 -1.90
C VAL A 273 -13.69 8.52 -1.59
N LYS A 274 -14.59 8.50 -2.58
CA LYS A 274 -15.98 8.98 -2.43
C LYS A 274 -16.77 8.14 -1.42
N GLU A 275 -16.74 6.83 -1.60
CA GLU A 275 -17.48 5.89 -0.76
C GLU A 275 -16.97 5.87 0.69
N LEU A 276 -15.64 5.80 0.88
CA LEU A 276 -15.05 5.77 2.21
C LEU A 276 -15.29 7.08 2.98
N SER A 277 -15.11 8.24 2.33
CA SER A 277 -15.36 9.54 2.98
C SER A 277 -16.82 9.71 3.38
N THR A 278 -17.75 9.20 2.57
CA THR A 278 -19.19 9.20 2.88
C THR A 278 -19.52 8.25 4.01
N ALA A 279 -18.96 7.03 4.00
CA ALA A 279 -19.20 5.99 5.00
C ALA A 279 -18.74 6.41 6.42
N VAL A 280 -17.65 7.18 6.53
CA VAL A 280 -17.20 7.72 7.84
C VAL A 280 -18.02 8.94 8.28
N GLY A 281 -18.94 9.42 7.44
CA GLY A 281 -19.77 10.61 7.72
C GLY A 281 -19.02 11.93 7.54
N GLY A 282 -18.19 12.00 6.51
CA GLY A 282 -17.39 13.15 6.13
C GLY A 282 -16.07 13.28 6.90
N VAL A 283 -15.09 13.91 6.26
CA VAL A 283 -13.73 14.13 6.76
C VAL A 283 -13.51 15.63 6.96
N GLU A 284 -13.06 16.03 8.14
CA GLU A 284 -12.75 17.43 8.44
C GLU A 284 -11.42 17.82 7.79
N VAL A 285 -11.44 18.87 6.98
CA VAL A 285 -10.27 19.46 6.33
C VAL A 285 -10.19 20.96 6.63
N CYS A 286 -8.99 21.53 6.51
CA CYS A 286 -8.75 22.95 6.73
C CYS A 286 -8.09 23.58 5.50
N ALA A 287 -8.70 24.65 4.97
CA ALA A 287 -8.13 25.50 3.94
C ALA A 287 -7.59 26.79 4.58
N GLY A 288 -6.30 27.07 4.41
CA GLY A 288 -5.67 28.29 4.95
C GLY A 288 -6.04 29.54 4.15
N LYS A 289 -6.47 29.37 2.90
CA LYS A 289 -6.97 30.41 1.99
C LYS A 289 -8.14 29.87 1.17
N ASP A 290 -8.83 30.75 0.45
CA ASP A 290 -9.86 30.36 -0.50
C ASP A 290 -9.25 29.48 -1.61
N ILE A 291 -9.84 28.31 -1.83
CA ILE A 291 -9.46 27.38 -2.89
C ILE A 291 -10.53 27.42 -3.97
N ASN A 292 -10.12 27.67 -5.21
CA ASN A 292 -10.97 27.55 -6.39
C ASN A 292 -10.14 26.93 -7.51
N ASP A 293 -10.13 25.61 -7.56
CA ASP A 293 -9.35 24.83 -8.52
C ASP A 293 -10.26 24.34 -9.65
N PRO A 294 -10.13 24.88 -10.86
CA PRO A 294 -10.98 24.46 -12.00
C PRO A 294 -10.67 23.03 -12.48
N LYS A 295 -9.44 22.52 -12.24
CA LYS A 295 -9.06 21.16 -12.68
C LYS A 295 -9.61 20.07 -11.77
N SER A 296 -9.60 20.28 -10.46
CA SER A 296 -10.21 19.38 -9.48
C SER A 296 -11.68 19.66 -9.22
N HIS A 297 -12.20 20.81 -9.69
CA HIS A 297 -13.52 21.35 -9.40
C HIS A 297 -13.75 21.67 -7.89
N LEU A 298 -12.69 21.82 -7.11
CA LEU A 298 -12.79 22.14 -5.69
C LEU A 298 -13.07 23.64 -5.51
N LYS A 299 -14.11 23.94 -4.73
CA LYS A 299 -14.40 25.28 -4.25
C LYS A 299 -14.60 25.25 -2.74
N LEU A 300 -13.65 25.80 -1.99
CA LEU A 300 -13.71 25.93 -0.53
C LEU A 300 -13.29 27.35 -0.12
N LYS A 301 -13.98 27.91 0.84
CA LYS A 301 -13.54 29.13 1.52
C LYS A 301 -12.43 28.80 2.52
N ALA A 302 -11.65 29.80 2.92
CA ALA A 302 -10.73 29.67 4.03
C ALA A 302 -11.47 29.20 5.29
N GLY A 303 -10.85 28.26 6.04
CA GLY A 303 -11.44 27.72 7.26
C GLY A 303 -11.57 26.19 7.26
N ARG A 304 -12.33 25.68 8.25
CA ARG A 304 -12.58 24.24 8.41
C ARG A 304 -13.86 23.83 7.70
N HIS A 305 -13.79 22.70 7.01
CA HIS A 305 -14.90 22.12 6.24
C HIS A 305 -15.00 20.63 6.50
N VAL A 306 -16.20 20.08 6.36
CA VAL A 306 -16.40 18.62 6.33
C VAL A 306 -16.70 18.24 4.91
N VAL A 307 -15.78 17.48 4.28
CA VAL A 307 -15.87 17.06 2.89
C VAL A 307 -16.21 15.57 2.80
N GLN A 308 -17.04 15.18 1.82
CA GLN A 308 -17.40 13.79 1.52
C GLN A 308 -17.73 13.62 0.04
N GLY A 309 -17.72 12.39 -0.46
CA GLY A 309 -18.06 12.09 -1.85
C GLY A 309 -17.18 12.86 -2.84
N GLU A 310 -17.78 13.50 -3.84
CA GLU A 310 -17.09 14.26 -4.87
C GLU A 310 -16.21 15.39 -4.31
N GLN A 311 -16.66 16.06 -3.24
CA GLN A 311 -15.89 17.14 -2.64
C GLN A 311 -14.63 16.61 -1.94
N ALA A 312 -14.70 15.42 -1.33
CA ALA A 312 -13.52 14.73 -0.75
C ALA A 312 -12.52 14.33 -1.85
N LEU A 313 -13.02 13.78 -2.96
CA LEU A 313 -12.19 13.44 -4.12
C LEU A 313 -11.54 14.70 -4.72
N ALA A 314 -12.31 15.76 -4.91
CA ALA A 314 -11.79 17.03 -5.41
C ALA A 314 -10.68 17.57 -4.50
N PHE A 315 -10.84 17.49 -3.17
CA PHE A 315 -9.83 17.93 -2.20
C PHE A 315 -8.50 17.18 -2.33
N VAL A 316 -8.50 15.85 -2.40
CA VAL A 316 -7.26 15.06 -2.50
C VAL A 316 -6.61 15.12 -3.88
N ARG A 317 -7.32 15.61 -4.91
CA ARG A 317 -6.81 15.81 -6.28
C ARG A 317 -6.31 17.23 -6.54
N THR A 318 -6.67 18.21 -5.69
CA THR A 318 -6.26 19.61 -5.85
C THR A 318 -4.74 19.75 -5.73
N ARG A 319 -4.12 20.49 -6.67
CA ARG A 319 -2.69 20.78 -6.65
C ARG A 319 -2.35 22.22 -7.08
N HIS A 320 -3.04 22.76 -8.11
CA HIS A 320 -2.63 24.00 -8.76
C HIS A 320 -2.90 25.27 -7.95
N THR A 321 -3.87 25.22 -7.03
CA THR A 321 -4.30 26.40 -6.23
C THR A 321 -3.85 26.33 -4.77
N VAL A 322 -3.00 25.36 -4.42
CA VAL A 322 -2.48 25.14 -3.07
C VAL A 322 -0.95 25.09 -3.08
N GLY A 323 -0.32 25.57 -2.02
CA GLY A 323 1.14 25.58 -1.88
C GLY A 323 1.81 26.25 -3.08
N PHE A 324 2.79 25.54 -3.65
CA PHE A 324 3.53 25.97 -4.85
C PHE A 324 2.95 25.39 -6.15
N GLY A 325 1.77 24.80 -6.13
CA GLY A 325 1.15 24.19 -7.32
C GLY A 325 1.76 22.86 -7.77
N SER A 326 2.60 22.24 -6.96
CA SER A 326 3.34 21.03 -7.26
C SER A 326 2.65 19.75 -6.73
N ASP A 327 3.16 18.59 -7.11
CA ASP A 327 2.75 17.30 -6.55
C ASP A 327 2.99 17.22 -5.04
N LEU A 328 4.06 17.82 -4.55
CA LEU A 328 4.37 17.87 -3.11
C LEU A 328 3.26 18.57 -2.31
N SER A 329 2.69 19.66 -2.86
CA SER A 329 1.55 20.35 -2.25
C SER A 329 0.29 19.47 -2.18
N ARG A 330 0.06 18.62 -3.19
CA ARG A 330 -1.02 17.63 -3.18
C ARG A 330 -0.81 16.56 -2.11
N ILE A 331 0.43 16.10 -1.91
CA ILE A 331 0.77 15.16 -0.84
C ILE A 331 0.38 15.74 0.54
N GLU A 332 0.63 17.02 0.79
CA GLU A 332 0.20 17.67 2.05
C GLU A 332 -1.31 17.61 2.27
N LEU A 333 -2.11 17.84 1.22
CA LEU A 333 -3.57 17.70 1.29
C LEU A 333 -4.00 16.26 1.57
N GLN A 334 -3.37 15.30 0.92
CA GLN A 334 -3.64 13.87 1.13
C GLN A 334 -3.29 13.44 2.54
N GLN A 335 -2.16 13.88 3.09
CA GLN A 335 -1.76 13.61 4.48
C GLN A 335 -2.73 14.23 5.48
N GLN A 336 -3.19 15.48 5.25
CA GLN A 336 -4.20 16.13 6.07
C GLN A 336 -5.53 15.34 6.05
N PHE A 337 -5.98 14.96 4.85
CA PHE A 337 -7.21 14.19 4.65
C PHE A 337 -7.15 12.84 5.35
N LEU A 338 -6.08 12.06 5.15
CA LEU A 338 -5.90 10.75 5.76
C LEU A 338 -5.75 10.85 7.28
N SER A 339 -5.01 11.83 7.80
CA SER A 339 -4.92 12.11 9.24
C SER A 339 -6.30 12.35 9.86
N SER A 340 -7.12 13.16 9.21
CA SER A 340 -8.49 13.44 9.65
C SER A 340 -9.41 12.24 9.53
N MET A 341 -9.26 11.44 8.47
CA MET A 341 -10.01 10.20 8.30
C MET A 341 -9.69 9.20 9.41
N ILE A 342 -8.40 9.00 9.75
CA ILE A 342 -7.96 8.13 10.85
C ILE A 342 -8.55 8.62 12.18
N ARG A 343 -8.47 9.92 12.48
CA ARG A 343 -9.09 10.50 13.69
C ARG A 343 -10.60 10.24 13.73
N LYS A 344 -11.29 10.42 12.61
CA LYS A 344 -12.73 10.18 12.50
C LYS A 344 -13.10 8.72 12.72
N MET A 345 -12.38 7.80 12.10
CA MET A 345 -12.59 6.36 12.27
C MET A 345 -12.36 5.92 13.71
N LYS A 346 -11.30 6.42 14.36
CA LYS A 346 -10.96 6.06 15.76
C LYS A 346 -11.83 6.78 16.80
N SER A 347 -12.65 7.74 16.39
CA SER A 347 -13.59 8.39 17.32
C SER A 347 -14.65 7.40 17.83
N SER A 348 -15.03 7.54 19.11
CA SER A 348 -16.01 6.68 19.75
C SER A 348 -17.36 6.58 19.01
N GLY A 349 -17.70 7.62 18.23
CA GLY A 349 -18.94 7.66 17.46
C GLY A 349 -18.96 6.79 16.21
N THR A 350 -17.81 6.31 15.70
CA THR A 350 -17.75 5.45 14.51
C THR A 350 -17.62 3.98 14.89
N LEU A 351 -16.64 3.63 15.74
CA LEU A 351 -16.37 2.23 16.09
C LEU A 351 -17.41 1.61 17.05
N SER A 352 -18.06 2.43 17.88
CA SER A 352 -19.10 1.95 18.82
C SER A 352 -20.52 1.92 18.25
N ASN A 353 -20.73 2.43 17.02
CA ASN A 353 -22.02 2.43 16.35
C ASN A 353 -22.10 1.30 15.31
N PRO A 354 -22.90 0.23 15.54
CA PRO A 354 -22.97 -0.91 14.62
C PRO A 354 -23.37 -0.55 13.19
N SER A 355 -24.26 0.43 13.01
CA SER A 355 -24.68 0.88 11.68
C SER A 355 -23.56 1.58 10.92
N LYS A 356 -22.77 2.45 11.58
CA LYS A 356 -21.60 3.11 10.97
C LYS A 356 -20.49 2.11 10.67
N LEU A 357 -20.25 1.17 11.58
CA LEU A 357 -19.27 0.12 11.37
C LEU A 357 -19.63 -0.76 10.16
N TRP A 358 -20.92 -1.14 10.05
CA TRP A 358 -21.43 -1.85 8.88
C TRP A 358 -21.23 -1.04 7.58
N SER A 359 -21.62 0.23 7.60
CA SER A 359 -21.48 1.12 6.43
C SER A 359 -20.02 1.23 5.98
N LEU A 360 -19.09 1.43 6.93
CA LEU A 360 -17.66 1.51 6.67
C LEU A 360 -17.10 0.18 6.14
N SER A 361 -17.45 -0.95 6.75
CA SER A 361 -17.00 -2.27 6.30
C SER A 361 -17.50 -2.59 4.90
N ASN A 362 -18.79 -2.29 4.61
CA ASN A 362 -19.36 -2.51 3.29
C ASN A 362 -18.74 -1.59 2.23
N ALA A 363 -18.47 -0.31 2.56
CA ALA A 363 -17.77 0.61 1.66
C ALA A 363 -16.34 0.14 1.42
N ALA A 364 -15.59 -0.23 2.45
CA ALA A 364 -14.20 -0.66 2.33
C ALA A 364 -14.06 -1.94 1.48
N THR A 365 -14.92 -2.95 1.72
CA THR A 365 -14.87 -4.22 0.97
C THR A 365 -15.26 -4.07 -0.50
N LYS A 366 -16.08 -3.08 -0.85
CA LYS A 366 -16.48 -2.79 -2.24
C LYS A 366 -15.49 -1.91 -2.99
N ALA A 367 -14.85 -1.01 -2.26
CA ALA A 367 -14.10 0.09 -2.85
C ALA A 367 -12.59 -0.19 -2.95
N LEU A 368 -12.08 -1.15 -2.15
CA LEU A 368 -10.67 -1.46 -2.13
C LEU A 368 -10.36 -2.72 -2.94
N THR A 369 -9.26 -2.65 -3.70
CA THR A 369 -8.60 -3.83 -4.26
C THR A 369 -7.39 -4.15 -3.38
N VAL A 370 -7.24 -5.42 -2.99
CA VAL A 370 -6.19 -5.85 -2.04
C VAL A 370 -5.42 -7.07 -2.58
N ASP A 371 -4.29 -7.40 -1.95
CA ASP A 371 -3.60 -8.65 -2.23
C ASP A 371 -4.38 -9.87 -1.71
N THR A 372 -4.04 -11.05 -2.22
CA THR A 372 -4.67 -12.31 -1.80
C THR A 372 -4.42 -12.66 -0.34
N GLY A 373 -3.33 -12.14 0.27
CA GLY A 373 -2.98 -12.34 1.68
C GLY A 373 -4.04 -11.79 2.64
N ILE A 374 -4.65 -10.65 2.30
CA ILE A 374 -5.74 -10.01 3.08
C ILE A 374 -7.09 -10.02 2.33
N GLY A 375 -7.21 -10.82 1.29
CA GLY A 375 -8.37 -10.90 0.39
C GLY A 375 -9.61 -11.59 0.97
N SER A 376 -9.85 -11.52 2.29
CA SER A 376 -11.09 -11.97 2.92
C SER A 376 -11.55 -11.01 4.03
N ALA A 377 -12.86 -10.99 4.28
CA ALA A 377 -13.44 -10.10 5.28
C ALA A 377 -12.86 -10.34 6.70
N SER A 378 -12.55 -11.60 7.06
CA SER A 378 -11.92 -11.93 8.34
C SER A 378 -10.50 -11.37 8.43
N LYS A 379 -9.67 -11.59 7.41
CA LYS A 379 -8.28 -11.11 7.37
C LYS A 379 -8.19 -9.59 7.39
N LEU A 380 -9.07 -8.89 6.66
CA LEU A 380 -9.19 -7.43 6.71
C LEU A 380 -9.60 -6.95 8.10
N MET A 381 -10.50 -7.66 8.78
CA MET A 381 -10.90 -7.35 10.15
C MET A 381 -9.74 -7.53 11.13
N ASP A 382 -8.97 -8.61 11.00
CA ASP A 382 -7.81 -8.89 11.86
C ASP A 382 -6.73 -7.82 11.65
N LEU A 383 -6.44 -7.44 10.41
CA LEU A 383 -5.54 -6.35 10.09
C LEU A 383 -6.03 -5.01 10.68
N ALA A 384 -7.30 -4.67 10.50
CA ALA A 384 -7.89 -3.44 11.04
C ALA A 384 -7.83 -3.42 12.58
N LYS A 385 -8.04 -4.56 13.24
CA LYS A 385 -7.91 -4.72 14.69
C LYS A 385 -6.46 -4.51 15.14
N ASP A 386 -5.50 -5.05 14.43
CA ASP A 386 -4.08 -4.88 14.73
C ASP A 386 -3.65 -3.42 14.58
N LEU A 387 -3.99 -2.78 13.46
CA LEU A 387 -3.75 -1.35 13.21
C LEU A 387 -4.44 -0.44 14.25
N SER A 388 -5.59 -0.86 14.78
CA SER A 388 -6.33 -0.10 15.79
C SER A 388 -5.58 0.04 17.11
N ARG A 389 -4.56 -0.76 17.37
CA ARG A 389 -3.72 -0.72 18.58
C ARG A 389 -2.80 0.50 18.61
N VAL A 390 -2.42 1.03 17.44
CA VAL A 390 -1.59 2.24 17.35
C VAL A 390 -2.42 3.47 17.71
N ASP A 391 -1.97 4.27 18.67
CA ASP A 391 -2.61 5.53 19.03
C ASP A 391 -2.40 6.58 17.92
N VAL A 392 -3.42 7.38 17.59
CA VAL A 392 -3.36 8.40 16.52
C VAL A 392 -2.21 9.40 16.73
N LYS A 393 -1.93 9.76 17.97
CA LYS A 393 -0.80 10.67 18.31
C LYS A 393 0.58 10.08 18.00
N ASN A 394 0.66 8.79 17.76
CA ASN A 394 1.88 8.08 17.40
C ASN A 394 1.92 7.69 15.91
N VAL A 395 0.97 8.18 15.11
CA VAL A 395 0.98 8.03 13.65
C VAL A 395 1.59 9.28 13.04
N THR A 396 2.63 9.13 12.23
CA THR A 396 3.31 10.23 11.57
C THR A 396 3.30 10.01 10.07
N PHE A 397 2.83 11.00 9.33
CA PHE A 397 2.99 11.08 7.88
C PHE A 397 4.30 11.81 7.58
N ALA A 398 5.08 11.29 6.65
CA ALA A 398 6.28 11.95 6.15
C ALA A 398 6.34 11.81 4.63
N THR A 399 6.93 12.80 3.96
CA THR A 399 7.20 12.71 2.52
C THR A 399 8.64 12.26 2.31
N VAL A 400 8.83 11.30 1.42
CA VAL A 400 10.18 10.87 1.00
C VAL A 400 10.93 12.10 0.48
N PRO A 401 12.12 12.41 1.04
CA PRO A 401 12.88 13.58 0.65
C PRO A 401 13.32 13.54 -0.81
N VAL A 402 13.05 14.61 -1.53
CA VAL A 402 13.42 14.76 -2.95
C VAL A 402 14.04 16.13 -3.20
N LEU A 403 14.74 16.23 -4.31
CA LEU A 403 15.33 17.45 -4.88
C LEU A 403 14.70 17.69 -6.26
N ASP A 404 14.70 18.93 -6.72
CA ASP A 404 14.34 19.24 -8.10
C ASP A 404 15.28 18.52 -9.06
N ASN A 405 14.73 17.94 -10.12
CA ASN A 405 15.57 17.31 -11.15
C ASN A 405 16.16 18.38 -12.07
N PRO A 406 17.49 18.52 -12.14
CA PRO A 406 18.13 19.52 -13.00
C PRO A 406 17.91 19.26 -14.51
N ASP A 407 17.63 18.00 -14.88
CA ASP A 407 17.47 17.58 -16.28
C ASP A 407 16.02 17.70 -16.77
N ASP A 408 15.02 17.61 -15.87
CA ASP A 408 13.59 17.74 -16.17
C ASP A 408 12.84 18.42 -15.02
N PRO A 409 12.51 19.72 -15.14
CA PRO A 409 11.82 20.48 -14.09
C PRO A 409 10.41 19.94 -13.73
N ALA A 410 9.83 19.07 -14.56
CA ALA A 410 8.54 18.43 -14.30
C ALA A 410 8.67 17.17 -13.40
N THR A 411 9.88 16.84 -12.97
CA THR A 411 10.19 15.67 -12.15
C THR A 411 11.06 16.05 -10.94
N VAL A 412 11.16 15.11 -10.01
CA VAL A 412 12.04 15.24 -8.84
C VAL A 412 12.92 13.99 -8.72
N ILE A 413 14.06 14.13 -8.05
CA ILE A 413 14.99 13.03 -7.79
C ILE A 413 15.13 12.78 -6.29
N LEU A 414 15.47 11.56 -5.90
CA LEU A 414 15.64 11.18 -4.49
C LEU A 414 16.78 11.97 -3.84
N ASP A 415 16.50 12.70 -2.76
CA ASP A 415 17.53 13.23 -1.85
C ASP A 415 18.12 12.08 -1.02
N LYS A 416 19.10 11.38 -1.59
CA LYS A 416 19.72 10.19 -0.96
C LYS A 416 20.27 10.49 0.43
N ALA A 417 20.82 11.69 0.64
CA ALA A 417 21.42 12.07 1.91
C ALA A 417 20.40 12.14 3.06
N LYS A 418 19.14 12.49 2.76
CA LYS A 418 18.06 12.53 3.76
C LYS A 418 17.17 11.28 3.72
N ALA A 419 17.00 10.67 2.56
CA ALA A 419 16.13 9.52 2.40
C ALA A 419 16.72 8.25 3.05
N ALA A 420 18.00 7.97 2.88
CA ALA A 420 18.64 6.79 3.44
C ALA A 420 18.54 6.73 4.97
N PRO A 421 18.89 7.78 5.74
CA PRO A 421 18.69 7.76 7.18
C PRO A 421 17.21 7.69 7.59
N LEU A 422 16.29 8.29 6.84
CA LEU A 422 14.85 8.16 7.08
C LEU A 422 14.38 6.71 6.90
N PHE A 423 14.77 6.04 5.83
CA PHE A 423 14.42 4.64 5.59
C PHE A 423 14.99 3.72 6.69
N LYS A 424 16.24 3.96 7.10
CA LYS A 424 16.86 3.22 8.21
C LYS A 424 16.11 3.38 9.55
N MET A 425 15.58 4.59 9.83
CA MET A 425 14.73 4.79 11.01
C MET A 425 13.49 3.93 10.97
N VAL A 426 12.81 3.90 9.81
CA VAL A 426 11.58 3.12 9.64
C VAL A 426 11.89 1.62 9.70
N GLN A 427 12.96 1.15 9.07
CA GLN A 427 13.42 -0.24 9.13
C GLN A 427 13.72 -0.70 10.56
N ALA A 428 14.17 0.22 11.42
CA ALA A 428 14.48 -0.06 12.83
C ALA A 428 13.31 0.20 13.79
N ASP A 429 12.07 0.32 13.30
CA ASP A 429 10.87 0.63 14.09
C ASP A 429 10.96 1.95 14.88
N HIS A 430 11.87 2.86 14.50
CA HIS A 430 12.02 4.13 15.20
C HIS A 430 10.88 5.08 14.84
N SER A 431 10.23 5.64 15.87
CA SER A 431 9.20 6.65 15.69
C SER A 431 9.79 7.97 15.17
N LEU A 432 9.18 8.58 14.17
CA LEU A 432 9.53 9.94 13.73
C LEU A 432 9.08 11.02 14.73
N THR A 433 8.16 10.69 15.62
CA THR A 433 7.74 11.54 16.73
C THR A 433 8.31 11.02 18.04
N LYS A 434 8.79 11.92 18.90
CA LYS A 434 9.33 11.54 20.23
C LYS A 434 8.22 10.93 21.09
N THR A 435 8.29 9.63 21.36
CA THR A 435 7.42 8.98 22.33
C THR A 435 7.85 9.34 23.77
N LYS A 436 6.89 9.41 24.70
CA LYS A 436 7.18 9.75 26.12
C LYS A 436 8.19 8.82 26.80
N LYS A 437 8.40 7.59 26.28
CA LYS A 437 9.36 6.61 26.82
C LYS A 437 10.82 6.94 26.57
N GLU A 438 11.15 7.72 25.53
CA GLU A 438 12.55 8.09 25.22
C GLU A 438 13.10 9.19 26.15
N LYS A 439 12.25 9.87 26.92
CA LYS A 439 12.68 10.94 27.84
C LYS A 439 13.43 10.45 29.08
N SER A 440 13.51 9.15 29.36
CA SER A 440 14.05 8.61 30.63
C SER A 440 15.44 7.96 30.56
N LYS A 441 16.08 7.90 29.37
CA LYS A 441 17.48 7.44 29.30
C LYS A 441 18.42 8.55 29.78
N LYS A 442 19.00 8.39 30.95
CA LYS A 442 20.05 9.26 31.52
C LYS A 442 21.12 9.49 30.44
N LYS A 443 21.34 10.75 30.04
CA LYS A 443 22.46 11.15 29.16
C LYS A 443 23.78 10.76 29.86
N ALA A 444 24.53 9.84 29.26
CA ALA A 444 25.93 9.66 29.56
C ALA A 444 26.66 10.99 29.32
N LYS A 445 27.70 11.30 30.15
CA LYS A 445 28.52 12.49 29.92
C LYS A 445 29.02 12.49 28.46
N PRO A 446 28.89 13.60 27.72
CA PRO A 446 29.37 13.66 26.35
C PRO A 446 30.90 13.47 26.32
N VAL A 447 31.36 12.49 25.54
CA VAL A 447 32.79 12.32 25.23
C VAL A 447 33.19 13.43 24.28
N THR A 448 34.25 14.16 24.55
CA THR A 448 34.79 15.17 23.63
C THR A 448 35.30 14.46 22.37
N LYS A 449 34.82 14.86 21.23
CA LYS A 449 35.21 14.29 19.92
C LYS A 449 36.61 14.72 19.55
N ALA A 450 37.38 13.80 18.97
CA ALA A 450 38.67 14.11 18.40
C ALA A 450 38.54 14.79 17.04
N PRO A 451 39.50 15.66 16.65
CA PRO A 451 39.59 16.19 15.27
C PRO A 451 39.72 15.07 14.24
N ALA A 452 39.26 15.32 13.01
CA ALA A 452 39.31 14.34 11.92
C ALA A 452 40.75 13.85 11.63
N ALA A 453 41.71 14.75 11.65
CA ALA A 453 43.13 14.45 11.41
C ALA A 453 43.76 13.49 12.46
N GLU A 454 43.14 13.35 13.63
CA GLU A 454 43.60 12.47 14.68
C GLU A 454 42.95 11.08 14.65
N VAL A 455 41.85 10.90 13.85
CA VAL A 455 41.14 9.63 13.75
C VAL A 455 42.00 8.60 13.02
N ARG A 456 42.49 7.61 13.78
CA ARG A 456 43.33 6.53 13.28
C ARG A 456 42.55 5.20 13.36
N VAL A 457 42.30 4.56 12.23
CA VAL A 457 41.52 3.31 12.18
C VAL A 457 41.93 2.39 11.04
N ASP A 458 42.08 1.12 11.33
CA ASP A 458 42.21 0.03 10.36
C ASP A 458 40.84 -0.56 10.05
N ILE A 459 40.49 -0.60 8.77
CA ILE A 459 39.16 -1.01 8.31
C ILE A 459 39.28 -2.35 7.58
N SER A 460 38.55 -3.33 8.04
CA SER A 460 38.48 -4.66 7.42
C SER A 460 37.05 -5.03 7.04
N ASN A 461 36.90 -5.76 5.93
CA ASN A 461 35.61 -6.29 5.48
C ASN A 461 35.34 -7.64 6.15
N GLY A 462 34.35 -7.71 7.02
CA GLY A 462 33.88 -8.90 7.73
C GLY A 462 32.47 -9.36 7.33
N GLY A 463 31.97 -8.94 6.17
CA GLY A 463 30.63 -9.35 5.71
C GLY A 463 29.90 -8.32 4.85
N GLY A 464 30.44 -7.12 4.71
CA GLY A 464 29.96 -6.08 3.81
C GLY A 464 30.20 -6.42 2.33
N PRO A 465 29.72 -5.57 1.40
CA PRO A 465 29.95 -5.73 -0.04
C PRO A 465 31.43 -5.86 -0.41
N LEU A 466 31.69 -6.43 -1.59
CA LEU A 466 33.05 -6.49 -2.13
C LEU A 466 33.62 -5.07 -2.32
N GLY A 467 34.84 -4.84 -1.81
CA GLY A 467 35.48 -3.52 -1.87
C GLY A 467 35.11 -2.56 -0.73
N ALA A 468 34.17 -2.92 0.17
CA ALA A 468 33.67 -2.05 1.24
C ALA A 468 34.75 -1.41 2.11
N ALA A 469 35.83 -2.14 2.43
CA ALA A 469 36.91 -1.59 3.25
C ALA A 469 37.64 -0.45 2.54
N GLN A 470 37.94 -0.59 1.24
CA GLN A 470 38.59 0.45 0.45
C GLN A 470 37.69 1.65 0.23
N GLU A 471 36.43 1.42 -0.15
CA GLU A 471 35.43 2.47 -0.33
C GLU A 471 35.27 3.32 0.96
N THR A 472 35.27 2.67 2.11
CA THR A 472 35.17 3.35 3.42
C THR A 472 36.42 4.18 3.72
N VAL A 473 37.62 3.66 3.39
CA VAL A 473 38.89 4.42 3.53
C VAL A 473 38.85 5.67 2.65
N ASP A 474 38.50 5.50 1.36
CA ASP A 474 38.47 6.59 0.40
C ASP A 474 37.48 7.69 0.84
N TRP A 475 36.30 7.31 1.32
CA TRP A 475 35.31 8.23 1.86
C TRP A 475 35.82 8.95 3.14
N LEU A 476 36.43 8.22 4.09
CA LEU A 476 36.94 8.84 5.32
C LEU A 476 38.11 9.81 5.02
N GLN A 477 38.97 9.49 4.09
CA GLN A 477 40.10 10.36 3.71
C GLN A 477 39.63 11.58 2.95
N ASN A 478 38.79 11.40 1.90
CA ASN A 478 38.44 12.46 0.96
C ASN A 478 37.29 13.34 1.46
N ASP A 479 36.25 12.74 2.06
CA ASP A 479 35.04 13.47 2.47
C ASP A 479 35.05 13.90 3.94
N LYS A 480 35.74 13.14 4.82
CA LYS A 480 35.82 13.42 6.27
C LYS A 480 37.16 14.00 6.71
N GLY A 481 38.17 14.01 5.83
CA GLY A 481 39.48 14.55 6.16
C GLY A 481 40.22 13.75 7.25
N ALA A 482 40.09 12.42 7.25
CA ALA A 482 40.71 11.51 8.19
C ALA A 482 41.89 10.73 7.52
N PRO A 483 43.08 11.32 7.36
CA PRO A 483 44.18 10.74 6.58
C PRO A 483 44.82 9.50 7.23
N LEU A 484 44.54 9.25 8.51
CA LEU A 484 45.17 8.13 9.25
C LEU A 484 44.27 6.87 9.24
N THR A 485 43.48 6.70 8.16
CA THR A 485 42.65 5.51 7.95
C THR A 485 43.31 4.58 6.94
N THR A 486 43.27 3.27 7.21
CA THR A 486 43.95 2.27 6.38
C THR A 486 43.01 1.09 6.07
N ASN A 487 43.19 0.50 4.90
CA ASN A 487 42.50 -0.71 4.49
C ASN A 487 43.30 -1.91 5.02
N ALA A 488 42.69 -2.65 5.96
CA ALA A 488 43.24 -3.87 6.53
C ALA A 488 42.76 -5.16 5.81
N GLY A 489 42.11 -5.02 4.64
CA GLY A 489 41.66 -6.14 3.81
C GLY A 489 40.40 -6.83 4.36
N ASN A 490 40.34 -8.15 4.22
CA ASN A 490 39.23 -8.93 4.71
C ASN A 490 39.48 -9.39 6.17
N ALA A 491 38.47 -9.29 7.00
CA ALA A 491 38.52 -9.84 8.34
C ALA A 491 38.57 -11.38 8.32
N GLY A 492 39.27 -11.97 9.30
CA GLY A 492 39.34 -13.43 9.41
C GLY A 492 38.03 -14.12 9.79
N THR A 493 36.99 -13.33 10.14
CA THR A 493 35.66 -13.81 10.54
C THR A 493 34.56 -12.95 9.92
N THR A 494 33.46 -13.60 9.50
CA THR A 494 32.26 -12.90 9.05
C THR A 494 31.45 -12.44 10.25
N LEU A 495 31.01 -11.17 10.24
CA LEU A 495 30.14 -10.58 11.25
C LEU A 495 28.79 -10.21 10.64
N ASP A 496 27.73 -10.45 11.38
CA ASP A 496 26.40 -9.97 10.98
C ASP A 496 26.24 -8.46 11.20
N THR A 497 26.95 -7.91 12.21
CA THR A 497 26.92 -6.47 12.54
C THR A 497 28.33 -5.88 12.61
N THR A 498 28.45 -4.67 12.07
CA THR A 498 29.69 -3.87 12.10
C THR A 498 30.15 -3.61 13.53
N ARG A 499 31.46 -3.68 13.77
CA ARG A 499 32.05 -3.54 15.08
C ARG A 499 33.29 -2.63 15.07
N LEU A 500 33.32 -1.65 15.98
CA LEU A 500 34.48 -0.80 16.27
C LEU A 500 35.10 -1.20 17.59
N GLU A 501 36.37 -1.61 17.58
CA GLU A 501 37.18 -1.91 18.74
C GLU A 501 38.16 -0.76 19.01
N TYR A 502 38.16 -0.21 20.22
CA TYR A 502 38.94 0.96 20.58
C TYR A 502 39.38 0.93 22.05
N ALA A 503 40.53 1.53 22.35
CA ALA A 503 41.06 1.67 23.71
C ALA A 503 40.43 2.85 24.48
N PRO A 504 40.50 2.89 25.83
CA PRO A 504 39.97 3.99 26.63
C PRO A 504 40.47 5.38 26.20
N ASN A 505 41.78 5.50 25.92
CA ASN A 505 42.38 6.76 25.43
C ASN A 505 42.02 7.14 24.00
N GLN A 506 41.37 6.25 23.24
CA GLN A 506 40.87 6.50 21.89
C GLN A 506 39.37 6.86 21.88
N ALA A 507 38.73 7.03 23.03
CA ALA A 507 37.27 7.27 23.11
C ALA A 507 36.82 8.48 22.32
N GLY A 508 37.63 9.55 22.23
CA GLY A 508 37.34 10.73 21.41
C GLY A 508 37.33 10.44 19.90
N GLN A 509 38.33 9.68 19.41
CA GLN A 509 38.42 9.24 18.01
C GLN A 509 37.27 8.28 17.68
N ALA A 510 36.96 7.34 18.58
CA ALA A 510 35.86 6.42 18.44
C ALA A 510 34.49 7.14 18.35
N ALA A 511 34.31 8.20 19.16
CA ALA A 511 33.09 9.02 19.14
C ALA A 511 32.93 9.79 17.81
N THR A 512 34.04 10.31 17.24
CA THR A 512 34.03 10.97 15.94
C THR A 512 33.68 9.98 14.83
N LEU A 513 34.34 8.83 14.78
CA LEU A 513 34.09 7.80 13.77
C LEU A 513 32.66 7.23 13.87
N ALA A 514 32.20 7.01 15.11
CA ALA A 514 30.84 6.52 15.35
C ALA A 514 29.76 7.49 14.86
N GLU A 515 29.99 8.79 14.99
CA GLU A 515 29.07 9.80 14.44
C GLU A 515 29.04 9.79 12.92
N TRP A 516 30.20 9.74 12.27
CA TRP A 516 30.29 9.75 10.81
C TRP A 516 29.63 8.51 10.18
N MET A 517 29.84 7.36 10.78
CA MET A 517 29.32 6.07 10.30
C MET A 517 27.94 5.70 10.89
N GLY A 518 27.39 6.53 11.79
CA GLY A 518 26.16 6.19 12.49
C GLY A 518 26.27 4.87 13.28
N LEU A 519 27.40 4.62 13.97
CA LEU A 519 27.57 3.38 14.72
C LEU A 519 26.69 3.37 15.99
N PRO A 520 25.91 2.29 16.23
CA PRO A 520 25.18 2.14 17.47
C PRO A 520 26.16 1.86 18.63
N LYS A 521 25.75 2.17 19.86
CA LYS A 521 26.55 1.85 21.05
C LYS A 521 26.89 0.37 21.17
N SER A 522 26.03 -0.51 20.67
CA SER A 522 26.24 -1.97 20.63
C SER A 522 27.41 -2.39 19.73
N ALA A 523 27.70 -1.59 18.69
CA ALA A 523 28.82 -1.82 17.77
C ALA A 523 30.15 -1.35 18.36
N MET A 524 30.14 -0.51 19.40
CA MET A 524 31.33 0.07 20.01
C MET A 524 31.84 -0.81 21.13
N LYS A 525 32.99 -1.46 20.95
CA LYS A 525 33.63 -2.31 21.97
C LYS A 525 34.91 -1.67 22.46
N GLN A 526 34.88 -1.21 23.69
CA GLN A 526 36.08 -0.72 24.39
C GLN A 526 36.93 -1.90 24.86
N THR A 527 38.22 -1.85 24.54
CA THR A 527 39.22 -2.83 25.01
C THR A 527 39.71 -2.50 26.42
N ASN A 528 40.41 -3.45 27.05
CA ASN A 528 41.04 -3.23 28.32
C ASN A 528 42.41 -2.57 28.12
N GLY A 529 42.66 -1.48 28.83
CA GLY A 529 43.93 -0.75 28.79
C GLY A 529 44.09 0.21 27.60
N ASP A 530 44.94 1.20 27.80
CA ASP A 530 45.22 2.23 26.82
C ASP A 530 46.06 1.71 25.64
N ALA A 531 45.79 2.22 24.47
CA ALA A 531 46.56 1.94 23.25
C ALA A 531 47.83 2.80 23.21
N GLY A 532 48.90 2.28 22.59
CA GLY A 532 50.06 3.07 22.28
C GLY A 532 49.77 4.24 21.32
N PRO A 533 50.65 5.28 21.21
CA PRO A 533 50.33 6.53 20.54
C PRO A 533 49.97 6.39 19.05
N GLN A 534 50.38 5.32 18.39
CA GLN A 534 50.19 5.09 16.97
C GLN A 534 49.36 3.84 16.65
N VAL A 535 48.81 3.19 17.66
CA VAL A 535 47.99 1.99 17.48
C VAL A 535 46.62 2.43 16.92
N PRO A 536 46.16 1.91 15.76
CA PRO A 536 44.87 2.24 15.22
C PRO A 536 43.73 1.55 15.97
N MET A 537 42.55 2.14 15.98
CA MET A 537 41.31 1.45 16.27
C MET A 537 41.03 0.39 15.18
N LYS A 538 40.18 -0.60 15.46
CA LYS A 538 39.79 -1.61 14.46
C LYS A 538 38.32 -1.50 14.15
N LEU A 539 38.01 -1.21 12.89
CA LEU A 539 36.66 -1.23 12.35
C LEU A 539 36.48 -2.46 11.48
N ILE A 540 35.54 -3.33 11.85
CA ILE A 540 35.21 -4.54 11.09
C ILE A 540 33.80 -4.33 10.53
N LEU A 541 33.68 -4.18 9.20
CA LEU A 541 32.42 -3.98 8.51
C LEU A 541 31.66 -5.31 8.46
N GLY A 542 30.45 -5.35 9.02
CA GLY A 542 29.54 -6.50 9.01
C GLY A 542 28.59 -6.52 7.82
N LYS A 543 27.65 -7.48 7.81
CA LYS A 543 26.59 -7.58 6.79
C LYS A 543 25.61 -6.39 6.83
N ASP A 544 25.53 -5.67 7.94
CA ASP A 544 24.74 -4.46 8.13
C ASP A 544 25.32 -3.21 7.47
N PHE A 545 26.57 -3.29 6.97
CA PHE A 545 27.20 -2.22 6.20
C PHE A 545 26.69 -2.24 4.75
N THR A 546 26.09 -1.14 4.32
CA THR A 546 25.48 -0.98 2.99
C THR A 546 26.27 -0.10 2.03
N GLY A 547 27.20 0.73 2.55
CA GLY A 547 28.05 1.61 1.75
C GLY A 547 28.70 2.69 2.59
N ALA A 548 29.77 3.29 2.08
CA ALA A 548 30.44 4.41 2.72
C ALA A 548 29.53 5.64 2.76
N GLY A 549 29.50 6.33 3.91
CA GLY A 549 28.62 7.49 4.09
C GLY A 549 27.18 7.14 4.50
N GLU A 550 26.78 5.88 4.41
CA GLU A 550 25.49 5.41 4.88
C GLU A 550 25.54 5.06 6.37
N PRO A 551 24.65 5.61 7.23
CA PRO A 551 24.67 5.32 8.67
C PRO A 551 24.34 3.85 8.92
N ILE A 552 25.13 3.18 9.76
CA ILE A 552 24.94 1.75 10.11
C ILE A 552 23.73 1.57 11.03
N ALA A 553 23.57 2.44 12.02
CA ALA A 553 22.36 2.45 12.83
C ALA A 553 21.36 3.46 12.32
N ALA A 554 20.10 3.15 12.57
CA ALA A 554 19.05 4.12 12.38
C ALA A 554 19.29 5.34 13.29
N PRO A 555 19.19 6.57 12.76
CA PRO A 555 19.29 7.76 13.58
C PRO A 555 18.16 7.85 14.60
N ASP A 556 18.44 8.50 15.74
CA ASP A 556 17.43 8.74 16.80
C ASP A 556 16.44 9.86 16.44
N LYS A 557 16.65 10.57 15.34
CA LYS A 557 15.82 11.69 14.86
C LYS A 557 15.71 11.65 13.35
N ALA A 558 14.54 12.03 12.86
CA ALA A 558 14.38 12.29 11.43
C ALA A 558 15.38 13.35 10.96
N PRO A 559 15.93 13.22 9.74
CA PRO A 559 16.80 14.22 9.14
C PRO A 559 16.12 15.60 9.11
N ASP A 560 16.92 16.65 9.30
CA ASP A 560 16.40 18.02 9.26
C ASP A 560 15.80 18.35 7.88
N GLY A 561 14.65 19.03 7.88
CA GLY A 561 13.96 19.43 6.66
C GLY A 561 13.09 18.34 6.03
N VAL A 562 12.97 17.14 6.63
CA VAL A 562 11.98 16.16 6.20
C VAL A 562 10.59 16.66 6.57
N GLN A 563 9.75 16.86 5.56
CA GLN A 563 8.35 17.23 5.75
C GLN A 563 7.63 16.09 6.48
N ASN A 564 7.07 16.38 7.65
CA ASN A 564 6.28 15.43 8.40
C ASN A 564 5.12 16.10 9.14
N VAL A 565 4.03 15.34 9.34
CA VAL A 565 2.82 15.77 10.03
C VAL A 565 2.37 14.65 10.95
N ASN A 566 2.10 14.97 12.22
CA ASN A 566 1.48 14.02 13.14
C ASN A 566 -0.02 13.89 12.84
N ALA A 567 -0.55 12.69 12.83
CA ALA A 567 -1.95 12.43 12.53
C ALA A 567 -2.92 13.07 13.55
N ASP A 568 -2.47 13.36 14.79
CA ASP A 568 -3.27 14.03 15.81
C ASP A 568 -3.22 15.56 15.70
N ASP A 569 -2.36 16.12 14.86
CA ASP A 569 -2.31 17.58 14.66
C ASP A 569 -3.53 18.07 13.89
N LYS A 570 -4.34 18.89 14.58
CA LYS A 570 -5.57 19.49 14.04
C LYS A 570 -5.32 20.88 13.42
N ASN A 571 -4.13 21.44 13.57
CA ASN A 571 -3.83 22.81 13.17
C ASN A 571 -3.17 22.91 11.79
N VAL A 572 -3.03 21.79 11.10
CA VAL A 572 -2.51 21.75 9.72
C VAL A 572 -3.61 22.21 8.78
N CYS A 573 -3.43 23.36 8.13
CA CYS A 573 -4.31 23.82 7.05
C CYS A 573 -3.56 23.87 5.73
N ALA A 574 -4.23 23.51 4.64
CA ALA A 574 -3.73 23.67 3.29
C ALA A 574 -3.41 25.15 3.02
N LYS A 575 -2.19 25.46 2.58
CA LYS A 575 -1.69 26.84 2.39
C LYS A 575 -1.92 27.31 0.96
#